data_a9ccfa9c6ae867ef952ee2c0b18a1593
#
_entry.id   a9ccfa9c6ae867ef952ee2c0b18a1593
#
_cell.length_a   1.000
_cell.length_b   1.000
_cell.length_c   1.000
_cell.angle_alpha   90.00
_cell.angle_beta   90.00
_cell.angle_gamma   90.00
#
_symmetry.space_group_name_H-M   'P 1'
#
loop_
_entity.id
_entity.type
_entity.pdbx_description
1 polymer ?
#
loop_
_entity_poly.entity_id
_entity_poly.type
_entity_poly.pdbx_seq_one_letter_code
_entity_poly.pdbx_strand_id
1 'polypeptide(L)'
;VFKKCSACHMIAAGGKNMIGPNLWSVIGRQAGVVSDYKYSKAMVAYGKEWTFEEMNSYLIKPQAYIKGTKMAFAGLRKEKDRASVILYMNSKSSSPKPLP
;
A
#
# COMPACT_ATOMS: atom_id res chain seq x y z
N VAL A 1 9.08 -10.26 3.40
CA VAL A 1 8.20 -9.33 4.15
C VAL A 1 6.82 -9.22 3.52
N PHE A 2 6.74 -9.21 2.20
CA PHE A 2 5.44 -9.09 1.51
C PHE A 2 4.48 -10.23 1.82
N LYS A 3 4.95 -11.36 2.29
CA LYS A 3 4.08 -12.48 2.68
C LYS A 3 2.97 -12.08 3.64
N LYS A 4 3.24 -11.12 4.52
CA LYS A 4 2.23 -10.59 5.45
C LYS A 4 1.12 -9.82 4.74
N CYS A 5 1.39 -9.33 3.55
CA CYS A 5 0.44 -8.56 2.74
C CYS A 5 -0.31 -9.44 1.74
N SER A 6 0.33 -10.50 1.24
CA SER A 6 -0.21 -11.34 0.17
C SER A 6 -1.47 -12.11 0.57
N ALA A 7 -1.75 -12.22 1.87
CA ALA A 7 -3.01 -12.81 2.34
C ALA A 7 -4.23 -11.98 1.92
N CYS A 8 -4.06 -10.67 1.75
CA CYS A 8 -5.13 -9.73 1.44
C CYS A 8 -4.94 -8.99 0.13
N HIS A 9 -3.74 -8.95 -0.41
CA HIS A 9 -3.42 -8.17 -1.60
C HIS A 9 -2.75 -8.99 -2.68
N MET A 10 -3.18 -8.81 -3.94
CA MET A 10 -2.37 -9.18 -5.09
C MET A 10 -1.45 -8.02 -5.44
N ILE A 11 -0.38 -8.30 -6.18
CA ILE A 11 0.52 -7.29 -6.73
C ILE A 11 0.97 -7.74 -8.12
N ALA A 12 0.04 -7.65 -9.06
CA ALA A 12 0.25 -8.12 -10.43
C ALA A 12 -0.53 -7.27 -11.41
N ALA A 13 0.08 -6.97 -12.57
CA ALA A 13 -0.60 -6.23 -13.62
C ALA A 13 -1.90 -6.95 -14.02
N GLY A 14 -3.03 -6.24 -14.00
CA GLY A 14 -4.34 -6.82 -14.29
C GLY A 14 -4.86 -7.79 -13.24
N GLY A 15 -4.21 -7.89 -12.09
CA GLY A 15 -4.64 -8.77 -11.01
C GLY A 15 -5.92 -8.31 -10.34
N LYS A 16 -6.57 -9.25 -9.66
CA LYS A 16 -7.83 -8.99 -8.97
C LYS A 16 -7.61 -8.22 -7.67
N ASN A 17 -8.65 -7.51 -7.25
CA ASN A 17 -8.75 -7.06 -5.87
C ASN A 17 -9.16 -8.27 -5.01
N MET A 18 -8.69 -8.27 -3.78
CA MET A 18 -9.02 -9.29 -2.78
C MET A 18 -9.66 -8.60 -1.57
N ILE A 19 -9.31 -9.01 -0.36
CA ILE A 19 -9.72 -8.28 0.85
C ILE A 19 -9.20 -6.86 0.79
N GLY A 20 -7.97 -6.68 0.28
CA GLY A 20 -7.42 -5.38 -0.05
C GLY A 20 -7.31 -5.17 -1.56
N PRO A 21 -7.07 -3.94 -2.02
CA PRO A 21 -6.95 -3.66 -3.45
C PRO A 21 -5.64 -4.21 -4.02
N ASN A 22 -5.61 -4.44 -5.34
CA ASN A 22 -4.39 -4.81 -6.03
C ASN A 22 -3.35 -3.69 -5.86
N LEU A 23 -2.14 -4.08 -5.50
CA LEU A 23 -1.05 -3.13 -5.22
C LEU A 23 -0.12 -2.87 -6.41
N TRP A 24 -0.45 -3.38 -7.61
CA TRP A 24 0.37 -3.11 -8.79
C TRP A 24 0.50 -1.62 -9.03
N SER A 25 1.71 -1.14 -9.19
CA SER A 25 2.01 0.29 -9.36
C SER A 25 1.56 1.18 -8.20
N VAL A 26 1.49 0.62 -6.98
CA VAL A 26 0.99 1.38 -5.83
C VAL A 26 1.90 2.56 -5.48
N ILE A 27 3.22 2.40 -5.59
CA ILE A 27 4.13 3.53 -5.34
C ILE A 27 3.98 4.53 -6.50
N GLY A 28 3.59 5.73 -6.15
CA GLY A 28 3.28 6.80 -7.11
C GLY A 28 1.81 6.89 -7.50
N ARG A 29 0.97 5.96 -7.00
CA ARG A 29 -0.46 5.96 -7.27
C ARG A 29 -1.19 6.74 -6.18
N GLN A 30 -2.25 7.43 -6.55
CA GLN A 30 -3.11 8.10 -5.57
C GLN A 30 -3.83 7.06 -4.71
N ALA A 31 -3.91 7.31 -3.40
CA ALA A 31 -4.65 6.45 -2.49
C ALA A 31 -6.15 6.49 -2.81
N GLY A 32 -6.81 5.35 -2.67
CA GLY A 32 -8.25 5.28 -2.78
C GLY A 32 -8.81 5.28 -4.19
N VAL A 33 -8.03 4.97 -5.22
CA VAL A 33 -8.47 5.14 -6.62
C VAL A 33 -8.61 3.86 -7.43
N VAL A 34 -8.25 2.69 -6.89
CA VAL A 34 -8.39 1.44 -7.65
C VAL A 34 -9.86 1.19 -7.95
N SER A 35 -10.19 0.93 -9.22
CA SER A 35 -11.56 0.66 -9.63
C SER A 35 -12.06 -0.66 -9.04
N ASP A 36 -13.38 -0.75 -8.85
CA ASP A 36 -14.05 -1.95 -8.34
C ASP A 36 -13.59 -2.39 -6.95
N TYR A 37 -12.96 -1.49 -6.17
CA TYR A 37 -12.66 -1.75 -4.78
C TYR A 37 -13.34 -0.69 -3.90
N LYS A 38 -14.01 -1.16 -2.85
CA LYS A 38 -14.68 -0.26 -1.90
C LYS A 38 -13.75 0.10 -0.76
N TYR A 39 -13.15 1.28 -0.86
CA TYR A 39 -12.28 1.81 0.18
C TYR A 39 -13.07 2.32 1.38
N SER A 40 -12.40 2.42 2.53
CA SER A 40 -12.94 3.16 3.68
C SER A 40 -13.09 4.63 3.32
N LYS A 41 -14.00 5.32 3.98
CA LYS A 41 -14.14 6.76 3.82
C LYS A 41 -12.84 7.48 4.19
N ALA A 42 -12.15 6.98 5.22
CA ALA A 42 -10.87 7.54 5.67
C ALA A 42 -9.81 7.47 4.59
N MET A 43 -9.71 6.35 3.85
CA MET A 43 -8.73 6.20 2.78
C MET A 43 -9.03 7.11 1.61
N VAL A 44 -10.29 7.26 1.24
CA VAL A 44 -10.71 8.18 0.17
C VAL A 44 -10.39 9.63 0.57
N ALA A 45 -10.68 10.00 1.80
CA ALA A 45 -10.39 11.34 2.31
C ALA A 45 -8.90 11.63 2.39
N TYR A 46 -8.09 10.61 2.72
CA TYR A 46 -6.64 10.74 2.72
C TYR A 46 -6.12 11.14 1.33
N GLY A 47 -6.48 10.39 0.29
CA GLY A 47 -6.33 10.74 -1.12
C GLY A 47 -4.98 11.21 -1.64
N LYS A 48 -3.91 11.08 -0.85
CA LYS A 48 -2.57 11.50 -1.27
C LYS A 48 -1.90 10.45 -2.15
N GLU A 49 -0.87 10.87 -2.89
CA GLU A 49 -0.04 9.94 -3.63
C GLU A 49 0.77 9.08 -2.66
N TRP A 50 0.87 7.78 -2.96
CA TRP A 50 1.72 6.86 -2.20
C TRP A 50 3.19 7.07 -2.59
N THR A 51 3.83 8.07 -2.01
CA THR A 51 5.29 8.26 -2.11
C THR A 51 5.99 7.23 -1.22
N PHE A 52 7.31 7.13 -1.34
CA PHE A 52 8.08 6.27 -0.42
C PHE A 52 7.84 6.69 1.04
N GLU A 53 7.85 7.98 1.31
CA GLU A 53 7.67 8.53 2.66
C GLU A 53 6.28 8.25 3.22
N GLU A 54 5.23 8.49 2.41
CA GLU A 54 3.84 8.27 2.85
C GLU A 54 3.59 6.78 3.12
N MET A 55 4.10 5.91 2.24
CA MET A 55 3.95 4.47 2.42
C MET A 55 4.68 4.00 3.67
N ASN A 56 5.89 4.52 3.92
CA ASN A 56 6.64 4.18 5.12
C ASN A 56 5.87 4.58 6.38
N SER A 57 5.34 5.80 6.42
CA SER A 57 4.58 6.29 7.57
C SER A 57 3.32 5.45 7.82
N TYR A 58 2.60 5.09 6.76
CA TYR A 58 1.40 4.27 6.86
C TYR A 58 1.71 2.87 7.40
N LEU A 59 2.79 2.25 6.91
CA LEU A 59 3.15 0.88 7.28
C LEU A 59 3.68 0.73 8.69
N ILE A 60 4.11 1.81 9.34
CA ILE A 60 4.50 1.74 10.75
C ILE A 60 3.31 1.27 11.59
N LYS A 61 2.15 1.89 11.41
CA LYS A 61 0.92 1.54 12.11
C LYS A 61 -0.27 2.08 11.31
N PRO A 62 -0.83 1.30 10.40
CA PRO A 62 -1.87 1.79 9.49
C PRO A 62 -3.05 2.46 10.18
N GLN A 63 -3.56 1.87 11.26
CA GLN A 63 -4.73 2.41 11.97
C GLN A 63 -4.43 3.75 12.65
N ALA A 64 -3.18 4.00 13.00
CA ALA A 64 -2.80 5.27 13.61
C ALA A 64 -2.60 6.37 12.56
N TYR A 65 -2.06 6.01 11.39
CA TYR A 65 -1.78 6.98 10.35
C TYR A 65 -3.05 7.41 9.59
N ILE A 66 -3.89 6.44 9.26
CA ILE A 66 -5.19 6.69 8.64
C ILE A 66 -6.25 6.05 9.51
N LYS A 67 -6.76 6.80 10.48
CA LYS A 67 -7.81 6.32 11.38
C LYS A 67 -9.04 5.93 10.57
N GLY A 68 -9.55 4.73 10.80
CA GLY A 68 -10.70 4.21 10.06
C GLY A 68 -10.34 3.44 8.80
N THR A 69 -9.06 3.23 8.50
CA THR A 69 -8.68 2.35 7.40
C THR A 69 -9.22 0.94 7.61
N LYS A 70 -9.60 0.28 6.52
CA LYS A 70 -10.08 -1.11 6.58
C LYS A 70 -8.97 -2.11 6.80
N MET A 71 -7.71 -1.73 6.59
CA MET A 71 -6.59 -2.63 6.73
C MET A 71 -6.38 -3.00 8.18
N ALA A 72 -6.60 -4.27 8.51
CA ALA A 72 -6.51 -4.78 9.88
C ALA A 72 -5.09 -5.21 10.28
N PHE A 73 -4.08 -4.73 9.57
CA PHE A 73 -2.69 -5.05 9.80
C PHE A 73 -2.10 -4.19 10.90
N ALA A 74 -1.38 -4.81 11.85
CA ALA A 74 -0.82 -4.10 12.99
C ALA A 74 0.32 -3.14 12.62
N GLY A 75 1.00 -3.42 11.52
CA GLY A 75 2.11 -2.59 11.04
C GLY A 75 3.44 -3.33 11.04
N LEU A 76 4.44 -2.69 10.45
CA LEU A 76 5.82 -3.18 10.41
C LEU A 76 6.68 -2.28 11.29
N ARG A 77 7.10 -2.78 12.43
CA ARG A 77 7.84 -2.00 13.43
C ARG A 77 9.26 -1.72 13.01
N LYS A 78 9.89 -2.66 12.29
CA LYS A 78 11.29 -2.55 11.89
C LYS A 78 11.43 -1.73 10.62
N GLU A 79 12.28 -0.72 10.66
CA GLU A 79 12.56 0.12 9.50
C GLU A 79 13.07 -0.70 8.32
N LYS A 80 13.92 -1.68 8.58
CA LYS A 80 14.47 -2.57 7.56
C LYS A 80 13.38 -3.34 6.81
N ASP A 81 12.36 -3.80 7.53
CA ASP A 81 11.24 -4.52 6.93
C ASP A 81 10.40 -3.59 6.05
N ARG A 82 10.16 -2.38 6.53
CA ARG A 82 9.44 -1.37 5.74
C ARG A 82 10.19 -1.03 4.46
N ALA A 83 11.48 -0.78 4.57
CA ALA A 83 12.31 -0.48 3.40
C ALA A 83 12.27 -1.62 2.39
N SER A 84 12.41 -2.86 2.85
CA SER A 84 12.39 -4.05 1.97
C SER A 84 11.07 -4.19 1.23
N VAL A 85 9.94 -4.06 1.92
CA VAL A 85 8.63 -4.23 1.29
C VAL A 85 8.31 -3.09 0.34
N ILE A 86 8.72 -1.86 0.67
CA ILE A 86 8.50 -0.70 -0.20
C ILE A 86 9.30 -0.86 -1.50
N LEU A 87 10.55 -1.29 -1.41
CA LEU A 87 11.37 -1.57 -2.59
C LEU A 87 10.72 -2.66 -3.46
N TYR A 88 10.21 -3.70 -2.83
CA TYR A 88 9.50 -4.76 -3.54
C TYR A 88 8.26 -4.21 -4.27
N MET A 89 7.44 -3.43 -3.56
CA MET A 89 6.26 -2.82 -4.16
C MET A 89 6.61 -1.90 -5.33
N ASN A 90 7.68 -1.13 -5.19
CA ASN A 90 8.13 -0.25 -6.27
C ASN A 90 8.57 -1.04 -7.51
N SER A 91 9.16 -2.21 -7.33
CA SER A 91 9.57 -3.08 -8.45
C SER A 91 8.38 -3.67 -9.19
N LYS A 92 7.22 -3.76 -8.54
CA LYS A 92 5.98 -4.31 -9.12
C LYS A 92 5.13 -3.19 -9.69
N SER A 93 5.63 -2.60 -10.77
CA SER A 93 5.03 -1.42 -11.38
C SER A 93 5.38 -1.40 -12.87
N SER A 94 4.48 -0.82 -13.67
CA SER A 94 4.76 -0.53 -15.08
C SER A 94 5.79 0.58 -15.23
N SER A 95 5.97 1.41 -14.18
CA SER A 95 6.89 2.55 -14.21
C SER A 95 7.48 2.78 -12.81
N PRO A 96 8.44 1.91 -12.37
CA PRO A 96 9.04 2.07 -11.05
C PRO A 96 9.64 3.46 -10.87
N LYS A 97 9.45 4.03 -9.67
CA LYS A 97 9.98 5.34 -9.36
C LYS A 97 11.47 5.26 -9.03
N PRO A 98 12.25 6.32 -9.35
CA PRO A 98 13.65 6.38 -8.94
C PRO A 98 13.77 6.30 -7.42
N LEU A 99 14.78 5.58 -6.94
CA LEU A 99 15.02 5.47 -5.50
C LEU A 99 15.49 6.82 -4.95
N PRO A 100 15.08 7.16 -3.73
CA PRO A 100 15.51 8.39 -3.08
C PRO A 100 17.00 8.42 -2.80
#